data_02bf5b16e7a6a348ee812806ee24395e
#
_entry.id   02bf5b16e7a6a348ee812806ee24395e
#
_cell.length_a   1.000
_cell.length_b   1.000
_cell.length_c   1.000
_cell.angle_alpha   90.00
_cell.angle_beta   90.00
_cell.angle_gamma   90.00
#
_symmetry.space_group_name_H-M   'P 1'
#
loop_
_entity.id
_entity.type
_entity.pdbx_description
1 polymer ?
#
loop_
_entity_poly.entity_id
_entity_poly.type
_entity_poly.pdbx_seq_one_letter_code
_entity_poly.pdbx_strand_id
1 'polypeptide(L)'
;MSKAKKIPSLNAEEAIMFERLRSRKMSAMAERFADQMQDPNADLVPFFERFSEIVNHEWETRYNKKFSKLLKEANLRYQYADLDKTIYDPARKLDTGTIERLSTCHWIDEGKNLLITGMSSSGKTYLSNALCLSAIRQLKSVRYIRASILMLELEQARLKTEYLDYVTRLSKIDLLAIDDFGLMDLDLDKCRDLFEVVDGRDGRKSTIIISQLPVKSWYDLFKEHTYADACLSRITDRHNSYRLEMNGISMRESE
;
A
#
# COMPACT_ATOMS: atom_id res chain seq x y z
N MET A 1 10.44 6.16 29.90
CA MET A 1 11.77 5.89 30.45
C MET A 1 12.44 4.85 29.58
N SER A 2 13.42 5.25 28.76
CA SER A 2 14.21 4.34 27.92
C SER A 2 15.07 3.47 28.85
N LYS A 3 14.85 2.14 28.85
CA LYS A 3 15.77 1.20 29.51
C LYS A 3 17.14 1.37 28.87
N ALA A 4 18.13 1.83 29.63
CA ALA A 4 19.52 1.81 29.19
C ALA A 4 19.86 0.37 28.77
N LYS A 5 20.09 0.12 27.47
CA LYS A 5 20.51 -1.19 26.98
C LYS A 5 21.87 -1.50 27.64
N LYS A 6 21.93 -2.59 28.40
CA LYS A 6 23.13 -3.10 29.02
C LYS A 6 24.17 -3.33 27.91
N ILE A 7 25.33 -2.69 28.01
CA ILE A 7 26.44 -2.94 27.07
C ILE A 7 26.87 -4.38 27.29
N PRO A 8 26.95 -5.21 26.25
CA PRO A 8 27.37 -6.60 26.37
C PRO A 8 28.80 -6.70 26.92
N SER A 9 29.08 -7.73 27.72
CA SER A 9 30.45 -8.03 28.19
C SER A 9 31.24 -8.69 27.06
N LEU A 10 31.74 -7.90 26.12
CA LEU A 10 32.53 -8.30 24.97
C LEU A 10 34.01 -8.09 25.25
N ASN A 11 34.89 -8.94 24.69
CA ASN A 11 36.33 -8.67 24.67
C ASN A 11 36.66 -7.49 23.73
N ALA A 12 37.93 -7.05 23.68
CA ALA A 12 38.33 -5.87 22.92
C ALA A 12 38.08 -6.01 21.40
N GLU A 13 38.31 -7.17 20.81
CA GLU A 13 38.11 -7.42 19.38
C GLU A 13 36.63 -7.52 19.04
N GLU A 14 35.85 -8.20 19.87
CA GLU A 14 34.40 -8.30 19.74
C GLU A 14 33.74 -6.92 19.88
N ALA A 15 34.19 -6.09 20.81
CA ALA A 15 33.69 -4.72 20.99
C ALA A 15 33.96 -3.86 19.74
N ILE A 16 35.13 -3.98 19.12
CA ILE A 16 35.45 -3.31 17.86
C ILE A 16 34.49 -3.74 16.76
N MET A 17 34.22 -5.05 16.62
CA MET A 17 33.30 -5.56 15.61
C MET A 17 31.88 -5.08 15.86
N PHE A 18 31.41 -5.13 17.10
CA PHE A 18 30.11 -4.61 17.51
C PHE A 18 29.93 -3.14 17.11
N GLU A 19 30.90 -2.28 17.41
CA GLU A 19 30.83 -0.87 17.07
C GLU A 19 30.95 -0.61 15.55
N ARG A 20 31.72 -1.43 14.81
CA ARG A 20 31.74 -1.36 13.33
C ARG A 20 30.38 -1.65 12.72
N LEU A 21 29.66 -2.68 13.19
CA LEU A 21 28.31 -2.99 12.71
C LEU A 21 27.34 -1.84 13.03
N ARG A 22 27.39 -1.30 14.24
CA ARG A 22 26.53 -0.18 14.64
C ARG A 22 26.79 1.08 13.82
N SER A 23 28.06 1.40 13.55
CA SER A 23 28.44 2.56 12.74
C SER A 23 27.89 2.48 11.30
N ARG A 24 27.66 1.27 10.81
CA ARG A 24 27.03 1.00 9.49
C ARG A 24 25.51 0.84 9.57
N LYS A 25 24.88 1.21 10.70
CA LYS A 25 23.43 1.10 10.93
C LYS A 25 22.92 -0.34 10.87
N MET A 26 23.75 -1.31 11.25
CA MET A 26 23.40 -2.73 11.38
C MET A 26 23.25 -3.10 12.87
N SER A 27 22.36 -2.39 13.57
CA SER A 27 22.26 -2.49 15.02
C SER A 27 21.68 -3.82 15.49
N ALA A 28 20.71 -4.39 14.76
CA ALA A 28 20.14 -5.69 15.12
C ALA A 28 21.16 -6.83 14.89
N MET A 29 21.94 -6.75 13.80
CA MET A 29 23.06 -7.66 13.56
C MET A 29 24.11 -7.57 14.67
N ALA A 30 24.47 -6.35 15.11
CA ALA A 30 25.40 -6.16 16.21
C ALA A 30 24.89 -6.75 17.54
N GLU A 31 23.60 -6.55 17.83
CA GLU A 31 22.97 -7.12 19.03
C GLU A 31 22.99 -8.65 19.00
N ARG A 32 22.60 -9.27 17.85
CA ARG A 32 22.60 -10.72 17.72
C ARG A 32 24.02 -11.33 17.70
N PHE A 33 25.00 -10.63 17.12
CA PHE A 33 26.40 -10.98 17.22
C PHE A 33 26.86 -11.00 18.68
N ALA A 34 26.58 -9.96 19.47
CA ALA A 34 26.95 -9.89 20.86
C ALA A 34 26.28 -10.98 21.73
N ASP A 35 25.02 -11.33 21.44
CA ASP A 35 24.31 -12.42 22.11
C ASP A 35 25.03 -13.75 21.86
N GLN A 36 25.46 -14.03 20.63
CA GLN A 36 26.19 -15.26 20.29
C GLN A 36 27.59 -15.34 20.91
N MET A 37 28.28 -14.20 21.06
CA MET A 37 29.59 -14.18 21.74
C MET A 37 29.49 -14.46 23.25
N GLN A 38 28.31 -14.28 23.83
CA GLN A 38 28.04 -14.54 25.24
C GLN A 38 27.39 -15.92 25.49
N ASP A 39 26.99 -16.62 24.44
CA ASP A 39 26.39 -17.95 24.56
C ASP A 39 27.50 -19.03 24.67
N PRO A 40 27.65 -19.70 25.81
CA PRO A 40 28.66 -20.74 26.00
C PRO A 40 28.45 -21.95 25.08
N ASN A 41 27.26 -22.12 24.49
CA ASN A 41 26.95 -23.21 23.57
C ASN A 41 27.06 -22.80 22.08
N ALA A 42 27.43 -21.58 21.78
CA ALA A 42 27.52 -21.09 20.41
C ALA A 42 28.38 -21.97 19.51
N ASP A 43 29.48 -22.51 20.03
CA ASP A 43 30.42 -23.36 19.28
C ASP A 43 29.84 -24.74 18.94
N LEU A 44 28.75 -25.15 19.57
CA LEU A 44 28.05 -26.39 19.22
C LEU A 44 27.17 -26.23 17.97
N VAL A 45 26.89 -24.99 17.54
CA VAL A 45 26.08 -24.69 16.37
C VAL A 45 27.00 -24.40 15.18
N PRO A 46 26.77 -24.99 13.99
CA PRO A 46 27.56 -24.76 12.80
C PRO A 46 27.62 -23.26 12.43
N PHE A 47 28.79 -22.82 11.94
CA PHE A 47 29.01 -21.41 11.57
C PHE A 47 27.92 -20.85 10.63
N PHE A 48 27.51 -21.61 9.61
CA PHE A 48 26.50 -21.15 8.66
C PHE A 48 25.18 -20.83 9.34
N GLU A 49 24.72 -21.66 10.29
CA GLU A 49 23.49 -21.44 11.03
C GLU A 49 23.57 -20.19 11.89
N ARG A 50 24.67 -20.04 12.64
CA ARG A 50 24.93 -18.87 13.49
C ARG A 50 24.99 -17.58 12.66
N PHE A 51 25.70 -17.59 11.55
CA PHE A 51 25.84 -16.44 10.67
C PHE A 51 24.49 -16.09 10.00
N SER A 52 23.76 -17.10 9.53
CA SER A 52 22.42 -16.92 8.94
C SER A 52 21.46 -16.28 9.94
N GLU A 53 21.49 -16.67 11.20
CA GLU A 53 20.66 -16.09 12.25
C GLU A 53 20.98 -14.61 12.48
N ILE A 54 22.25 -14.22 12.51
CA ILE A 54 22.70 -12.82 12.65
C ILE A 54 22.17 -11.98 11.47
N VAL A 55 22.32 -12.48 10.24
CA VAL A 55 21.89 -11.80 9.02
C VAL A 55 20.36 -11.68 8.97
N ASN A 56 19.65 -12.78 9.24
CA ASN A 56 18.19 -12.81 9.22
C ASN A 56 17.61 -11.86 10.27
N HIS A 57 18.20 -11.77 11.45
CA HIS A 57 17.73 -10.86 12.50
C HIS A 57 17.78 -9.38 12.07
N GLU A 58 18.84 -8.95 11.37
CA GLU A 58 18.93 -7.60 10.80
C GLU A 58 17.90 -7.40 9.68
N TRP A 59 17.77 -8.38 8.78
CA TRP A 59 16.83 -8.31 7.66
C TRP A 59 15.39 -8.21 8.15
N GLU A 60 14.96 -9.08 9.05
CA GLU A 60 13.62 -9.08 9.64
C GLU A 60 13.33 -7.78 10.41
N THR A 61 14.30 -7.30 11.18
CA THR A 61 14.16 -6.05 11.93
C THR A 61 13.94 -4.87 10.99
N ARG A 62 14.69 -4.78 9.90
CA ARG A 62 14.50 -3.74 8.86
C ARG A 62 13.19 -3.89 8.12
N TYR A 63 12.86 -5.12 7.73
CA TYR A 63 11.61 -5.42 7.07
C TYR A 63 10.42 -5.00 7.94
N ASN A 64 10.38 -5.46 9.19
CA ASN A 64 9.29 -5.17 10.12
C ASN A 64 9.16 -3.67 10.41
N LYS A 65 10.27 -2.97 10.55
CA LYS A 65 10.28 -1.51 10.72
C LYS A 65 9.72 -0.78 9.49
N LYS A 66 10.15 -1.17 8.29
CA LYS A 66 9.65 -0.57 7.04
C LYS A 66 8.18 -0.91 6.82
N PHE A 67 7.79 -2.17 6.99
CA PHE A 67 6.41 -2.64 6.89
C PHE A 67 5.48 -1.85 7.83
N SER A 68 5.82 -1.76 9.11
CA SER A 68 5.02 -1.03 10.12
C SER A 68 4.87 0.45 9.77
N LYS A 69 5.92 1.08 9.24
CA LYS A 69 5.86 2.47 8.77
C LYS A 69 4.90 2.60 7.59
N LEU A 70 5.05 1.78 6.55
CA LEU A 70 4.19 1.80 5.37
C LEU A 70 2.72 1.51 5.70
N LEU A 71 2.46 0.54 6.59
CA LEU A 71 1.12 0.21 7.04
C LEU A 71 0.44 1.41 7.75
N LYS A 72 1.18 2.11 8.59
CA LYS A 72 0.68 3.31 9.25
C LYS A 72 0.39 4.45 8.24
N GLU A 73 1.29 4.67 7.27
CA GLU A 73 1.16 5.72 6.26
C GLU A 73 0.04 5.43 5.25
N ALA A 74 -0.26 4.16 4.99
CA ALA A 74 -1.30 3.74 4.05
C ALA A 74 -2.72 4.16 4.48
N ASN A 75 -2.98 4.35 5.76
CA ASN A 75 -4.28 4.74 6.32
C ASN A 75 -5.44 3.82 5.87
N LEU A 76 -5.21 2.50 5.88
CA LEU A 76 -6.21 1.51 5.48
C LEU A 76 -7.39 1.52 6.44
N ARG A 77 -8.61 1.38 5.88
CA ARG A 77 -9.85 1.22 6.66
C ARG A 77 -9.87 -0.14 7.37
N TYR A 78 -9.40 -1.20 6.69
CA TYR A 78 -9.30 -2.56 7.20
C TYR A 78 -7.83 -3.00 7.22
N GLN A 79 -7.14 -2.73 8.33
CA GLN A 79 -5.70 -3.01 8.47
C GLN A 79 -5.36 -4.50 8.55
N TYR A 80 -6.37 -5.36 8.75
CA TYR A 80 -6.24 -6.82 8.85
C TYR A 80 -6.97 -7.54 7.72
N ALA A 81 -7.30 -6.82 6.62
CA ALA A 81 -7.92 -7.43 5.46
C ALA A 81 -6.98 -8.48 4.86
N ASP A 82 -7.53 -9.64 4.49
CA ASP A 82 -6.76 -10.75 3.94
C ASP A 82 -7.42 -11.30 2.69
N LEU A 83 -6.62 -11.55 1.65
CA LEU A 83 -7.12 -12.14 0.42
C LEU A 83 -7.55 -13.58 0.63
N ASP A 84 -6.88 -14.34 1.51
CA ASP A 84 -7.23 -15.72 1.83
C ASP A 84 -8.59 -15.84 2.52
N LYS A 85 -9.06 -14.75 3.14
CA LYS A 85 -10.39 -14.65 3.74
C LYS A 85 -11.46 -14.13 2.78
N THR A 86 -11.11 -13.92 1.52
CA THR A 86 -12.07 -13.47 0.52
C THR A 86 -13.03 -14.59 0.19
N ILE A 87 -14.33 -14.33 0.34
CA ILE A 87 -15.39 -15.29 0.02
C ILE A 87 -15.59 -15.29 -1.50
N TYR A 88 -15.31 -16.42 -2.13
CA TYR A 88 -15.49 -16.67 -3.57
C TYR A 88 -16.85 -17.32 -3.84
N ASP A 89 -17.93 -16.59 -3.53
CA ASP A 89 -19.27 -17.04 -3.91
C ASP A 89 -19.48 -16.77 -5.42
N PRO A 90 -19.99 -17.72 -6.20
CA PRO A 90 -20.31 -17.53 -7.63
C PRO A 90 -21.21 -16.32 -7.90
N ALA A 91 -22.11 -15.98 -6.96
CA ALA A 91 -22.96 -14.78 -7.06
C ALA A 91 -22.17 -13.48 -7.07
N ARG A 92 -20.96 -13.45 -6.50
CA ARG A 92 -20.08 -12.26 -6.46
C ARG A 92 -19.33 -12.03 -7.77
N LYS A 93 -19.32 -13.03 -8.66
CA LYS A 93 -18.60 -12.98 -9.95
C LYS A 93 -17.11 -12.59 -9.82
N LEU A 94 -16.49 -12.96 -8.70
CA LEU A 94 -15.05 -12.80 -8.51
C LEU A 94 -14.31 -13.95 -9.18
N ASP A 95 -13.52 -13.65 -10.19
CA ASP A 95 -12.62 -14.61 -10.82
C ASP A 95 -11.38 -14.80 -9.96
N THR A 96 -11.19 -16.02 -9.44
CA THR A 96 -10.04 -16.40 -8.60
C THR A 96 -8.71 -16.16 -9.29
N GLY A 97 -8.61 -16.52 -10.58
CA GLY A 97 -7.39 -16.34 -11.36
C GLY A 97 -7.02 -14.86 -11.53
N THR A 98 -8.01 -13.97 -11.60
CA THR A 98 -7.75 -12.51 -11.61
C THR A 98 -7.28 -12.03 -10.25
N ILE A 99 -7.89 -12.49 -9.15
CA ILE A 99 -7.46 -12.12 -7.78
C ILE A 99 -6.04 -12.63 -7.50
N GLU A 100 -5.72 -13.86 -7.89
CA GLU A 100 -4.36 -14.42 -7.76
C GLU A 100 -3.34 -13.58 -8.53
N ARG A 101 -3.62 -13.18 -9.77
CA ARG A 101 -2.74 -12.26 -10.52
C ARG A 101 -2.57 -10.91 -9.85
N LEU A 102 -3.65 -10.34 -9.31
CA LEU A 102 -3.59 -9.06 -8.60
C LEU A 102 -2.81 -9.17 -7.28
N SER A 103 -2.87 -10.33 -6.59
CA SER A 103 -2.15 -10.57 -5.34
C SER A 103 -0.62 -10.56 -5.52
N THR A 104 -0.11 -10.88 -6.71
CA THR A 104 1.33 -10.82 -7.03
C THR A 104 1.89 -9.39 -7.03
N CYS A 105 1.03 -8.38 -7.12
CA CYS A 105 1.38 -6.96 -7.21
C CYS A 105 2.25 -6.55 -8.42
N HIS A 106 2.51 -7.44 -9.40
CA HIS A 106 3.28 -7.08 -10.61
C HIS A 106 2.62 -5.96 -11.43
N TRP A 107 1.28 -5.94 -11.47
CA TRP A 107 0.54 -4.87 -12.13
C TRP A 107 0.83 -3.46 -11.57
N ILE A 108 1.27 -3.38 -10.30
CA ILE A 108 1.69 -2.12 -9.67
C ILE A 108 3.04 -1.67 -10.25
N ASP A 109 3.96 -2.59 -10.51
CA ASP A 109 5.26 -2.29 -11.13
C ASP A 109 5.10 -1.86 -12.59
N GLU A 110 4.05 -2.34 -13.25
CA GLU A 110 3.68 -1.98 -14.63
C GLU A 110 2.90 -0.64 -14.72
N GLY A 111 2.58 -0.01 -13.59
CA GLY A 111 1.79 1.22 -13.55
C GLY A 111 0.32 1.05 -13.98
N LYS A 112 -0.21 -0.18 -13.96
CA LYS A 112 -1.60 -0.47 -14.34
C LYS A 112 -2.58 -0.09 -13.26
N ASN A 113 -3.78 0.30 -13.65
CA ASN A 113 -4.86 0.65 -12.74
C ASN A 113 -5.78 -0.54 -12.43
N LEU A 114 -6.57 -0.42 -11.36
CA LEU A 114 -7.59 -1.39 -11.00
C LEU A 114 -8.91 -0.67 -10.70
N LEU A 115 -9.97 -1.06 -11.37
CA LEU A 115 -11.31 -0.52 -11.19
C LEU A 115 -12.17 -1.57 -10.49
N ILE A 116 -12.65 -1.25 -9.27
CA ILE A 116 -13.51 -2.14 -8.49
C ILE A 116 -14.89 -1.48 -8.41
N THR A 117 -15.86 -2.05 -9.10
CA THR A 117 -17.23 -1.52 -9.13
C THR A 117 -18.24 -2.53 -8.57
N GLY A 118 -19.42 -2.08 -8.19
CA GLY A 118 -20.51 -2.94 -7.72
C GLY A 118 -21.35 -2.34 -6.61
N MET A 119 -22.41 -3.03 -6.22
CA MET A 119 -23.38 -2.56 -5.24
C MET A 119 -22.76 -2.25 -3.87
N SER A 120 -23.46 -1.44 -3.07
CA SER A 120 -23.07 -1.21 -1.67
C SER A 120 -22.98 -2.55 -0.92
N SER A 121 -22.08 -2.63 0.05
CA SER A 121 -21.87 -3.82 0.88
C SER A 121 -21.40 -5.09 0.15
N SER A 122 -21.02 -5.03 -1.14
CA SER A 122 -20.47 -6.18 -1.89
C SER A 122 -19.03 -6.57 -1.48
N GLY A 123 -18.40 -5.84 -0.54
CA GLY A 123 -17.04 -6.14 -0.07
C GLY A 123 -15.91 -5.47 -0.87
N LYS A 124 -16.21 -4.49 -1.75
CA LYS A 124 -15.20 -3.77 -2.57
C LYS A 124 -14.08 -3.16 -1.73
N THR A 125 -14.45 -2.40 -0.70
CA THR A 125 -13.49 -1.75 0.20
C THR A 125 -12.62 -2.77 0.93
N TYR A 126 -13.18 -3.90 1.36
CA TYR A 126 -12.42 -4.97 2.00
C TYR A 126 -11.39 -5.56 1.02
N LEU A 127 -11.82 -5.94 -0.17
CA LEU A 127 -10.96 -6.50 -1.21
C LEU A 127 -9.84 -5.52 -1.61
N SER A 128 -10.18 -4.24 -1.81
CA SER A 128 -9.17 -3.22 -2.13
C SER A 128 -8.14 -3.07 -1.02
N ASN A 129 -8.55 -3.11 0.26
CA ASN A 129 -7.64 -3.02 1.40
C ASN A 129 -6.78 -4.30 1.53
N ALA A 130 -7.31 -5.48 1.20
CA ALA A 130 -6.54 -6.72 1.16
C ALA A 130 -5.44 -6.67 0.07
N LEU A 131 -5.74 -6.15 -1.12
CA LEU A 131 -4.76 -5.91 -2.18
C LEU A 131 -3.72 -4.85 -1.78
N CYS A 132 -4.16 -3.77 -1.13
CA CYS A 132 -3.27 -2.76 -0.56
C CYS A 132 -2.30 -3.38 0.47
N LEU A 133 -2.81 -4.26 1.34
CA LEU A 133 -1.97 -4.95 2.34
C LEU A 133 -0.97 -5.90 1.68
N SER A 134 -1.36 -6.60 0.60
CA SER A 134 -0.43 -7.41 -0.21
C SER A 134 0.70 -6.57 -0.80
N ALA A 135 0.41 -5.37 -1.28
CA ALA A 135 1.42 -4.43 -1.76
C ALA A 135 2.36 -3.94 -0.64
N ILE A 136 1.83 -3.65 0.56
CA ILE A 136 2.63 -3.25 1.72
C ILE A 136 3.54 -4.39 2.19
N ARG A 137 3.08 -5.65 2.16
CA ARG A 137 3.92 -6.84 2.45
C ARG A 137 5.12 -6.94 1.51
N GLN A 138 5.00 -6.45 0.28
CA GLN A 138 6.09 -6.31 -0.69
C GLN A 138 6.85 -4.97 -0.58
N LEU A 139 6.66 -4.26 0.54
CA LEU A 139 7.31 -2.98 0.86
C LEU A 139 7.02 -1.86 -0.15
N LYS A 140 5.91 -1.93 -0.89
CA LYS A 140 5.42 -0.86 -1.75
C LYS A 140 4.71 0.20 -0.90
N SER A 141 4.86 1.46 -1.28
CA SER A 141 4.15 2.58 -0.64
C SER A 141 2.69 2.60 -1.10
N VAL A 142 1.78 2.72 -0.14
CA VAL A 142 0.34 2.71 -0.39
C VAL A 142 -0.32 3.89 0.32
N ARG A 143 -1.33 4.48 -0.31
CA ARG A 143 -2.25 5.42 0.31
C ARG A 143 -3.69 5.01 -0.02
N TYR A 144 -4.49 4.76 1.00
CA TYR A 144 -5.93 4.61 0.88
C TYR A 144 -6.60 5.90 1.32
N ILE A 145 -7.54 6.40 0.52
CA ILE A 145 -8.25 7.65 0.80
C ILE A 145 -9.64 7.61 0.15
N ARG A 146 -10.65 8.21 0.77
CA ARG A 146 -11.93 8.44 0.12
C ARG A 146 -11.84 9.63 -0.83
N ALA A 147 -12.56 9.56 -1.96
CA ALA A 147 -12.56 10.63 -2.97
C ALA A 147 -12.89 12.01 -2.38
N SER A 148 -13.88 12.09 -1.50
CA SER A 148 -14.26 13.35 -0.83
C SER A 148 -13.15 13.91 0.06
N ILE A 149 -12.40 13.04 0.75
CA ILE A 149 -11.29 13.46 1.61
C ILE A 149 -10.08 13.88 0.76
N LEU A 150 -9.83 13.18 -0.36
CA LEU A 150 -8.78 13.55 -1.30
C LEU A 150 -8.98 14.99 -1.81
N MET A 151 -10.22 15.33 -2.23
CA MET A 151 -10.53 16.67 -2.70
C MET A 151 -10.36 17.73 -1.60
N LEU A 152 -10.79 17.39 -0.38
CA LEU A 152 -10.60 18.28 0.77
C LEU A 152 -9.11 18.51 1.09
N GLU A 153 -8.29 17.45 1.05
CA GLU A 153 -6.84 17.57 1.29
C GLU A 153 -6.15 18.40 0.19
N LEU A 154 -6.57 18.28 -1.08
CA LEU A 154 -6.08 19.10 -2.21
C LEU A 154 -6.46 20.58 -2.05
N GLU A 155 -7.71 20.86 -1.67
CA GLU A 155 -8.18 22.22 -1.37
C GLU A 155 -7.39 22.84 -0.21
N GLN A 156 -7.22 22.10 0.89
CA GLN A 156 -6.42 22.56 2.03
C GLN A 156 -4.96 22.83 1.67
N ALA A 157 -4.36 21.95 0.83
CA ALA A 157 -3.00 22.14 0.34
C ALA A 157 -2.87 23.42 -0.51
N ARG A 158 -3.90 23.74 -1.31
CA ARG A 158 -3.95 24.98 -2.10
C ARG A 158 -4.00 26.21 -1.21
N LEU A 159 -4.81 26.20 -0.16
CA LEU A 159 -4.89 27.28 0.82
C LEU A 159 -3.58 27.52 1.58
N LYS A 160 -2.78 26.46 1.78
CA LYS A 160 -1.48 26.51 2.46
C LYS A 160 -0.29 26.75 1.51
N THR A 161 -0.52 26.96 0.21
CA THR A 161 0.54 27.04 -0.83
C THR A 161 1.41 25.77 -0.94
N GLU A 162 0.89 24.61 -0.49
CA GLU A 162 1.57 23.31 -0.52
C GLU A 162 1.02 22.38 -1.62
N TYR A 163 0.21 22.90 -2.54
CA TYR A 163 -0.51 22.12 -3.54
C TYR A 163 0.40 21.26 -4.42
N LEU A 164 1.43 21.87 -5.00
CA LEU A 164 2.37 21.18 -5.87
C LEU A 164 3.15 20.08 -5.14
N ASP A 165 3.52 20.34 -3.88
CA ASP A 165 4.19 19.35 -3.04
C ASP A 165 3.27 18.18 -2.71
N TYR A 166 1.98 18.45 -2.47
CA TYR A 166 1.00 17.42 -2.17
C TYR A 166 0.74 16.54 -3.40
N VAL A 167 0.49 17.12 -4.59
CA VAL A 167 0.33 16.38 -5.84
C VAL A 167 1.60 15.57 -6.15
N THR A 168 2.79 16.17 -5.98
CA THR A 168 4.06 15.48 -6.16
C THR A 168 4.23 14.30 -5.20
N ARG A 169 3.78 14.41 -3.95
CA ARG A 169 3.79 13.27 -2.99
C ARG A 169 2.86 12.16 -3.46
N LEU A 170 1.65 12.49 -3.90
CA LEU A 170 0.69 11.51 -4.44
C LEU A 170 1.23 10.80 -5.69
N SER A 171 1.92 11.51 -6.58
CA SER A 171 2.51 10.92 -7.80
C SER A 171 3.64 9.92 -7.52
N LYS A 172 4.29 9.98 -6.35
CA LYS A 172 5.39 9.08 -5.95
C LYS A 172 4.92 7.80 -5.23
N ILE A 173 3.69 7.77 -4.73
CA ILE A 173 3.13 6.60 -4.04
C ILE A 173 2.91 5.47 -5.06
N ASP A 174 3.39 4.25 -4.75
CA ASP A 174 3.30 3.12 -5.68
C ASP A 174 1.85 2.75 -5.97
N LEU A 175 0.98 2.73 -4.96
CA LEU A 175 -0.44 2.40 -5.09
C LEU A 175 -1.32 3.41 -4.36
N LEU A 176 -2.13 4.15 -5.10
CA LEU A 176 -3.16 5.04 -4.57
C LEU A 176 -4.54 4.38 -4.70
N ALA A 177 -5.21 4.13 -3.59
CA ALA A 177 -6.57 3.59 -3.57
C ALA A 177 -7.57 4.71 -3.22
N ILE A 178 -8.42 5.06 -4.17
CA ILE A 178 -9.46 6.09 -4.04
C ILE A 178 -10.80 5.39 -3.89
N ASP A 179 -11.38 5.46 -2.70
CA ASP A 179 -12.67 4.83 -2.39
C ASP A 179 -13.84 5.83 -2.44
N ASP A 180 -15.05 5.29 -2.53
CA ASP A 180 -16.29 6.05 -2.63
C ASP A 180 -16.31 7.01 -3.85
N PHE A 181 -15.64 6.64 -4.95
CA PHE A 181 -15.63 7.42 -6.17
C PHE A 181 -17.05 7.48 -6.78
N GLY A 182 -17.51 8.71 -7.05
CA GLY A 182 -18.84 8.96 -7.60
C GLY A 182 -19.92 9.24 -6.56
N LEU A 183 -19.58 9.33 -5.27
CA LEU A 183 -20.50 9.80 -4.22
C LEU A 183 -20.44 11.33 -3.99
N MET A 184 -19.78 12.05 -4.89
CA MET A 184 -19.65 13.50 -4.83
C MET A 184 -19.66 14.09 -6.24
N ASP A 185 -20.14 15.31 -6.37
CA ASP A 185 -20.06 16.07 -7.62
C ASP A 185 -18.63 16.56 -7.86
N LEU A 186 -18.17 16.44 -9.10
CA LEU A 186 -16.90 16.98 -9.57
C LEU A 186 -17.16 18.32 -10.30
N ASP A 187 -17.10 19.43 -9.54
CA ASP A 187 -17.08 20.78 -10.10
C ASP A 187 -15.73 21.04 -10.82
N LEU A 188 -15.57 22.21 -11.44
CA LEU A 188 -14.40 22.53 -12.24
C LEU A 188 -13.08 22.39 -11.47
N ASP A 189 -13.03 22.86 -10.21
CA ASP A 189 -11.80 22.82 -9.42
C ASP A 189 -11.44 21.39 -9.03
N LYS A 190 -12.42 20.57 -8.63
CA LYS A 190 -12.22 19.14 -8.36
C LYS A 190 -11.87 18.34 -9.60
N CYS A 191 -12.41 18.71 -10.78
CA CYS A 191 -12.01 18.11 -12.06
C CYS A 191 -10.53 18.37 -12.36
N ARG A 192 -10.06 19.61 -12.18
CA ARG A 192 -8.64 19.96 -12.32
C ARG A 192 -7.77 19.19 -11.33
N ASP A 193 -8.16 19.18 -10.07
CA ASP A 193 -7.42 18.49 -9.02
C ASP A 193 -7.29 16.99 -9.29
N LEU A 194 -8.39 16.35 -9.70
CA LEU A 194 -8.37 14.94 -10.06
C LEU A 194 -7.48 14.69 -11.29
N PHE A 195 -7.54 15.57 -12.29
CA PHE A 195 -6.70 15.48 -13.48
C PHE A 195 -5.20 15.52 -13.11
N GLU A 196 -4.78 16.50 -12.31
CA GLU A 196 -3.38 16.62 -11.88
C GLU A 196 -2.88 15.37 -11.14
N VAL A 197 -3.72 14.79 -10.27
CA VAL A 197 -3.39 13.55 -9.56
C VAL A 197 -3.27 12.38 -10.52
N VAL A 198 -4.21 12.22 -11.44
CA VAL A 198 -4.25 11.09 -12.38
C VAL A 198 -3.13 11.19 -13.41
N ASP A 199 -2.94 12.37 -14.01
CA ASP A 199 -1.90 12.62 -15.02
C ASP A 199 -0.48 12.39 -14.45
N GLY A 200 -0.25 12.87 -13.25
CA GLY A 200 1.04 12.65 -12.54
C GLY A 200 1.37 11.18 -12.28
N ARG A 201 0.37 10.29 -12.36
CA ARG A 201 0.51 8.85 -12.10
C ARG A 201 0.44 7.97 -13.34
N ASP A 202 -0.14 8.48 -14.43
CA ASP A 202 -0.43 7.70 -15.63
C ASP A 202 0.82 7.00 -16.19
N GLY A 203 0.71 5.69 -16.43
CA GLY A 203 1.79 4.83 -16.93
C GLY A 203 3.02 4.70 -16.01
N ARG A 204 3.00 5.27 -14.80
CA ARG A 204 4.13 5.27 -13.86
C ARG A 204 3.82 4.63 -12.52
N LYS A 205 2.61 4.85 -12.03
CA LYS A 205 2.14 4.41 -10.71
C LYS A 205 0.69 3.97 -10.80
N SER A 206 0.31 2.99 -10.01
CA SER A 206 -1.00 2.38 -10.07
C SER A 206 -2.02 3.08 -9.19
N THR A 207 -3.27 3.11 -9.69
CA THR A 207 -4.41 3.64 -8.94
C THR A 207 -5.52 2.59 -8.87
N ILE A 208 -6.07 2.37 -7.68
CA ILE A 208 -7.33 1.63 -7.50
C ILE A 208 -8.45 2.65 -7.37
N ILE A 209 -9.48 2.51 -8.20
CA ILE A 209 -10.72 3.28 -8.05
C ILE A 209 -11.82 2.34 -7.58
N ILE A 210 -12.42 2.66 -6.44
CA ILE A 210 -13.53 1.90 -5.85
C ILE A 210 -14.82 2.72 -5.98
N SER A 211 -15.84 2.17 -6.65
CA SER A 211 -17.09 2.89 -6.90
C SER A 211 -18.31 1.99 -6.78
N GLN A 212 -19.44 2.58 -6.37
CA GLN A 212 -20.75 1.94 -6.47
C GLN A 212 -21.33 2.06 -7.88
N LEU A 213 -20.88 3.04 -8.65
CA LEU A 213 -21.35 3.29 -9.99
C LEU A 213 -20.56 2.46 -11.01
N PRO A 214 -21.21 1.92 -12.04
CA PRO A 214 -20.51 1.28 -13.16
C PRO A 214 -19.65 2.30 -13.91
N VAL A 215 -18.51 1.85 -14.45
CA VAL A 215 -17.54 2.73 -15.14
C VAL A 215 -18.19 3.59 -16.23
N LYS A 216 -19.20 3.06 -16.94
CA LYS A 216 -19.93 3.79 -17.99
C LYS A 216 -20.64 5.06 -17.50
N SER A 217 -20.97 5.13 -16.21
CA SER A 217 -21.65 6.28 -15.59
C SER A 217 -20.67 7.30 -14.99
N TRP A 218 -19.35 7.06 -15.08
CA TRP A 218 -18.37 7.97 -14.47
C TRP A 218 -18.23 9.27 -15.24
N TYR A 219 -18.53 9.28 -16.53
CA TYR A 219 -18.50 10.49 -17.36
C TYR A 219 -19.44 11.57 -16.82
N ASP A 220 -20.63 11.16 -16.41
CA ASP A 220 -21.69 12.06 -15.92
C ASP A 220 -21.37 12.69 -14.55
N LEU A 221 -20.32 12.21 -13.84
CA LEU A 221 -19.87 12.79 -12.58
C LEU A 221 -19.13 14.12 -12.76
N PHE A 222 -18.57 14.34 -13.95
CA PHE A 222 -17.78 15.51 -14.25
C PHE A 222 -18.69 16.62 -14.79
N LYS A 223 -18.65 17.81 -14.19
CA LYS A 223 -19.33 18.99 -14.73
C LYS A 223 -18.64 19.55 -15.98
N GLU A 224 -17.37 19.19 -16.20
CA GLU A 224 -16.55 19.62 -17.34
C GLU A 224 -16.12 18.41 -18.19
N HIS A 225 -16.72 18.27 -19.37
CA HIS A 225 -16.54 17.13 -20.25
C HIS A 225 -15.09 16.93 -20.74
N THR A 226 -14.35 18.02 -20.97
CA THR A 226 -12.94 17.93 -21.37
C THR A 226 -12.08 17.24 -20.31
N TYR A 227 -12.34 17.53 -19.03
CA TYR A 227 -11.67 16.86 -17.92
C TYR A 227 -12.17 15.41 -17.75
N ALA A 228 -13.44 15.14 -18.02
CA ALA A 228 -13.97 13.78 -18.02
C ALA A 228 -13.20 12.91 -19.02
N ASP A 229 -13.07 13.33 -20.27
CA ASP A 229 -12.32 12.61 -21.31
C ASP A 229 -10.86 12.42 -20.89
N ALA A 230 -10.21 13.49 -20.44
CA ALA A 230 -8.80 13.46 -20.06
C ALA A 230 -8.51 12.53 -18.85
N CYS A 231 -9.35 12.56 -17.82
CA CYS A 231 -9.20 11.69 -16.65
C CYS A 231 -9.55 10.24 -16.97
N LEU A 232 -10.70 10.02 -17.62
CA LEU A 232 -11.21 8.67 -17.86
C LEU A 232 -10.36 7.91 -18.88
N SER A 233 -9.79 8.58 -19.90
CA SER A 233 -8.86 7.93 -20.83
C SER A 233 -7.65 7.32 -20.11
N ARG A 234 -7.14 7.98 -19.07
CA ARG A 234 -5.99 7.50 -18.28
C ARG A 234 -6.36 6.41 -17.26
N ILE A 235 -7.51 6.56 -16.63
CA ILE A 235 -7.94 5.64 -15.56
C ILE A 235 -8.51 4.33 -16.16
N THR A 236 -9.28 4.44 -17.25
CA THR A 236 -10.14 3.35 -17.72
C THR A 236 -9.64 2.67 -19.00
N ASP A 237 -8.48 3.04 -19.53
CA ASP A 237 -7.88 2.37 -20.67
C ASP A 237 -7.78 0.86 -20.42
N ARG A 238 -8.37 0.07 -21.32
CA ARG A 238 -8.45 -1.39 -21.20
C ARG A 238 -7.08 -2.07 -21.26
N HIS A 239 -6.11 -1.47 -21.92
CA HIS A 239 -4.74 -1.99 -21.98
C HIS A 239 -3.96 -1.69 -20.70
N ASN A 240 -4.38 -0.65 -19.97
CA ASN A 240 -3.73 -0.19 -18.74
C ASN A 240 -4.57 -0.33 -17.47
N SER A 241 -5.70 -1.07 -17.52
CA SER A 241 -6.53 -1.28 -16.33
C SER A 241 -7.14 -2.67 -16.25
N TYR A 242 -7.16 -3.21 -15.02
CA TYR A 242 -7.98 -4.35 -14.64
C TYR A 242 -9.35 -3.88 -14.17
N ARG A 243 -10.38 -4.71 -14.38
CA ARG A 243 -11.75 -4.41 -13.95
C ARG A 243 -12.31 -5.56 -13.15
N LEU A 244 -12.79 -5.26 -11.95
CA LEU A 244 -13.54 -6.17 -11.10
C LEU A 244 -14.94 -5.60 -10.88
N GLU A 245 -15.93 -6.26 -11.42
CA GLU A 245 -17.33 -5.91 -11.21
C GLU A 245 -17.91 -6.88 -10.17
N MET A 246 -18.09 -6.39 -8.95
CA MET A 246 -18.55 -7.19 -7.82
C MET A 246 -20.06 -7.10 -7.70
N ASN A 247 -20.72 -8.16 -8.11
CA ASN A 247 -22.16 -8.34 -7.95
C ASN A 247 -22.45 -9.22 -6.73
N GLY A 248 -23.69 -9.22 -6.23
CA GLY A 248 -24.16 -10.21 -5.29
C GLY A 248 -24.52 -9.72 -3.90
N ILE A 249 -24.59 -10.65 -2.96
CA ILE A 249 -25.20 -10.56 -1.63
C ILE A 249 -24.49 -9.52 -0.76
N SER A 250 -25.27 -8.79 0.04
CA SER A 250 -24.72 -7.87 1.06
C SER A 250 -23.90 -8.68 2.07
N MET A 251 -22.61 -8.37 2.18
CA MET A 251 -21.71 -8.99 3.18
C MET A 251 -21.99 -8.52 4.62
N ARG A 252 -22.94 -7.60 4.82
CA ARG A 252 -23.36 -7.14 6.16
C ARG A 252 -24.49 -7.95 6.74
N GLU A 253 -25.13 -8.81 5.94
CA GLU A 253 -26.26 -9.66 6.37
C GLU A 253 -25.81 -11.09 6.69
N SER A 254 -24.50 -11.38 6.59
CA SER A 254 -23.91 -12.70 6.82
C SER A 254 -23.14 -12.82 8.15
N GLU A 255 -23.33 -11.87 9.09
CA GLU A 255 -22.81 -11.95 10.45
C GLU A 255 -23.89 -12.40 11.45
#